data_20ed3f29dbc2730ae5fa8d1e3b031283
#
_entry.id   20ed3f29dbc2730ae5fa8d1e3b031283
#
_cell.length_a   1.000
_cell.length_b   1.000
_cell.length_c   1.000
_cell.angle_alpha   90.00
_cell.angle_beta   90.00
_cell.angle_gamma   90.00
#
_symmetry.space_group_name_H-M   'P 1'
#
loop_
_entity.id
_entity.type
_entity.pdbx_description
1 polymer ?
#
loop_
_entity_poly.entity_id
_entity_poly.type
_entity_poly.pdbx_seq_one_letter_code
_entity_poly.pdbx_strand_id
1 'polypeptide(L)'
;MVVGLVVGGWASAYAPGVMEATVTYRLESGNWWNIPPSRWIYADGYIAVNDCTRVGEMATLVAPGGDEYAVLVADCGGPGQGQGADWMTTNNIVAELDAGLWQRLTAEHGRPLRIKVRYDE
;
A
#
# COMPACT_ATOMS: atom_id res chain seq x y z
N MET A 1 25.55 -1.91 -4.59
CA MET A 1 24.28 -1.28 -4.98
C MET A 1 23.15 -2.25 -4.74
N VAL A 2 22.18 -1.84 -3.94
CA VAL A 2 21.00 -2.67 -3.73
C VAL A 2 19.98 -2.32 -4.81
N VAL A 3 19.57 -3.32 -5.57
CA VAL A 3 18.51 -3.15 -6.56
C VAL A 3 17.21 -3.52 -5.90
N GLY A 4 16.33 -2.55 -5.67
CA GLY A 4 15.01 -2.80 -5.10
C GLY A 4 14.10 -3.55 -6.05
N LEU A 5 13.19 -4.34 -5.50
CA LEU A 5 12.14 -4.98 -6.28
C LEU A 5 11.14 -3.92 -6.72
N VAL A 6 10.81 -3.88 -8.01
CA VAL A 6 9.78 -2.99 -8.56
C VAL A 6 8.65 -3.82 -9.12
N VAL A 7 7.43 -3.55 -8.66
CA VAL A 7 6.23 -4.24 -9.11
C VAL A 7 5.31 -3.21 -9.74
N GLY A 8 4.95 -3.40 -11.00
CA GLY A 8 4.04 -2.50 -11.71
C GLY A 8 2.68 -3.15 -11.95
N GLY A 9 1.63 -2.33 -11.95
CA GLY A 9 0.28 -2.78 -12.20
C GLY A 9 -0.75 -1.73 -11.85
N TRP A 10 -1.98 -2.17 -11.61
CA TRP A 10 -3.08 -1.27 -11.28
C TRP A 10 -3.16 -1.01 -9.78
N ALA A 11 -3.59 0.18 -9.43
CA ALA A 11 -3.98 0.52 -8.07
C ALA A 11 -5.50 0.41 -7.92
N SER A 12 -5.95 0.12 -6.72
CA SER A 12 -7.36 0.27 -6.35
C SER A 12 -7.48 1.02 -5.04
N ALA A 13 -8.70 1.44 -4.71
CA ALA A 13 -8.99 2.12 -3.47
C ALA A 13 -9.22 1.09 -2.36
N TYR A 14 -8.57 1.27 -1.21
CA TYR A 14 -8.99 0.61 0.01
C TYR A 14 -10.32 1.25 0.45
N ALA A 15 -11.20 0.48 1.05
CA ALA A 15 -12.52 1.00 1.43
C ALA A 15 -12.37 2.24 2.32
N PRO A 16 -13.15 3.32 2.08
CA PRO A 16 -13.03 4.56 2.85
C PRO A 16 -13.13 4.31 4.36
N GLY A 17 -12.19 4.87 5.12
CA GLY A 17 -12.14 4.74 6.57
C GLY A 17 -11.58 3.43 7.09
N VAL A 18 -11.48 2.39 6.26
CA VAL A 18 -11.00 1.07 6.71
C VAL A 18 -9.49 1.08 6.93
N MET A 19 -8.74 1.72 6.06
CA MET A 19 -7.29 1.82 6.24
C MET A 19 -6.93 2.59 7.51
N GLU A 20 -7.60 3.71 7.74
CA GLU A 20 -7.39 4.53 8.94
C GLU A 20 -7.75 3.75 10.21
N ALA A 21 -8.85 2.99 10.19
CA ALA A 21 -9.24 2.13 11.30
C ALA A 21 -8.20 1.02 11.54
N THR A 22 -7.67 0.44 10.47
CA THR A 22 -6.62 -0.57 10.55
C THR A 22 -5.36 0.00 11.19
N VAL A 23 -4.93 1.18 10.75
CA VAL A 23 -3.75 1.86 11.32
C VAL A 23 -3.96 2.14 12.81
N THR A 24 -5.12 2.70 13.18
CA THR A 24 -5.46 2.98 14.57
C THR A 24 -5.44 1.72 15.42
N TYR A 25 -6.05 0.65 14.95
CA TYR A 25 -6.08 -0.64 15.64
C TYR A 25 -4.67 -1.16 15.91
N ARG A 26 -3.80 -1.10 14.90
CA ARG A 26 -2.42 -1.61 15.05
C ARG A 26 -1.61 -0.77 16.04
N LEU A 27 -1.80 0.53 16.04
CA LEU A 27 -1.13 1.43 17.00
C LEU A 27 -1.60 1.17 18.43
N GLU A 28 -2.90 1.00 18.63
CA GLU A 28 -3.49 0.82 19.96
C GLU A 28 -3.26 -0.58 20.53
N SER A 29 -3.24 -1.62 19.70
CA SER A 29 -3.10 -3.01 20.17
C SER A 29 -1.65 -3.47 20.33
N GLY A 30 -0.70 -2.52 20.33
CA GLY A 30 0.71 -2.84 20.54
C GLY A 30 1.44 -3.26 19.28
N ASN A 31 0.80 -3.12 18.12
CA ASN A 31 1.47 -3.27 16.84
C ASN A 31 2.27 -4.59 16.74
N TRP A 32 1.56 -5.71 16.72
CA TRP A 32 2.14 -7.05 16.74
C TRP A 32 3.06 -7.40 15.56
N TRP A 33 3.18 -6.51 14.58
CA TRP A 33 4.21 -6.59 13.55
C TRP A 33 5.48 -5.81 13.92
N ASN A 34 5.53 -5.19 15.10
CA ASN A 34 6.68 -4.42 15.58
C ASN A 34 7.11 -3.28 14.63
N ILE A 35 6.15 -2.63 14.02
CA ILE A 35 6.45 -1.49 13.12
C ILE A 35 6.76 -0.25 13.99
N PRO A 36 7.93 0.38 13.80
CA PRO A 36 8.25 1.59 14.58
C PRO A 36 7.18 2.67 14.38
N PRO A 37 6.75 3.37 15.47
CA PRO A 37 5.76 4.42 15.36
C PRO A 37 6.08 5.50 14.32
N SER A 38 7.37 5.80 14.12
CA SER A 38 7.78 6.78 13.13
C SER A 38 7.36 6.43 11.70
N ARG A 39 7.29 5.14 11.36
CA ARG A 39 6.81 4.74 10.03
C ARG A 39 5.34 5.04 9.84
N TRP A 40 4.55 4.93 10.91
CA TRP A 40 3.12 5.26 10.86
C TRP A 40 2.87 6.75 10.71
N ILE A 41 3.74 7.57 11.32
CA ILE A 41 3.55 9.03 11.38
C ILE A 41 4.07 9.73 10.13
N TYR A 42 5.22 9.28 9.61
CA TYR A 42 5.93 9.99 8.55
C TYR A 42 5.67 9.45 7.15
N ALA A 43 4.84 8.44 6.99
CA ALA A 43 4.46 7.97 5.67
C ALA A 43 3.55 9.01 4.97
N ASP A 44 3.73 9.18 3.67
CA ASP A 44 2.85 10.02 2.86
C ASP A 44 1.48 9.38 2.67
N GLY A 45 1.40 8.08 2.84
CA GLY A 45 0.17 7.31 2.74
C GLY A 45 0.38 5.86 3.13
N TYR A 46 -0.70 5.10 3.13
CA TYR A 46 -0.71 3.68 3.51
C TYR A 46 -1.23 2.86 2.36
N ILE A 47 -0.64 1.66 2.19
CA ILE A 47 -1.08 0.73 1.16
C ILE A 47 -1.31 -0.66 1.75
N ALA A 48 -2.17 -1.42 1.08
CA ALA A 48 -2.31 -2.86 1.30
C ALA A 48 -1.78 -3.58 0.06
N VAL A 49 -0.99 -4.62 0.27
CA VAL A 49 -0.42 -5.42 -0.81
C VAL A 49 -0.81 -6.88 -0.66
N ASN A 50 -0.60 -7.67 -1.69
CA ASN A 50 -0.96 -9.09 -1.65
C ASN A 50 -0.01 -9.91 -0.77
N ASP A 51 1.26 -9.53 -0.70
CA ASP A 51 2.28 -10.26 0.04
C ASP A 51 2.36 -9.79 1.50
N CYS A 52 1.86 -10.61 2.42
CA CYS A 52 1.85 -10.28 3.84
C CYS A 52 3.24 -10.19 4.48
N THR A 53 4.27 -10.74 3.83
CA THR A 53 5.64 -10.60 4.36
C THR A 53 6.16 -9.17 4.24
N ARG A 54 5.50 -8.34 3.45
CA ARG A 54 5.87 -6.93 3.25
C ARG A 54 5.27 -5.98 4.28
N VAL A 55 4.33 -6.43 5.10
CA VAL A 55 3.68 -5.56 6.09
C VAL A 55 4.72 -5.00 7.05
N GLY A 56 4.72 -3.68 7.21
CA GLY A 56 5.68 -2.96 8.03
C GLY A 56 6.82 -2.32 7.26
N GLU A 57 7.03 -2.71 6.01
CA GLU A 57 8.07 -2.11 5.17
C GLU A 57 7.62 -0.76 4.64
N MET A 58 8.58 0.15 4.53
CA MET A 58 8.38 1.35 3.73
C MET A 58 8.69 1.03 2.28
N ALA A 59 7.89 1.56 1.40
CA ALA A 59 8.07 1.40 -0.04
C ALA A 59 7.94 2.75 -0.72
N THR A 60 8.35 2.83 -1.97
CA THR A 60 8.12 4.01 -2.80
C THR A 60 7.03 3.70 -3.81
N LEU A 61 5.94 4.46 -3.74
CA LEU A 61 4.89 4.39 -4.75
C LEU A 61 5.22 5.41 -5.83
N VAL A 62 5.30 4.94 -7.07
CA VAL A 62 5.58 5.78 -8.23
C VAL A 62 4.29 5.95 -9.01
N ALA A 63 3.80 7.18 -9.07
CA ALA A 63 2.59 7.54 -9.78
C ALA A 63 2.84 7.62 -11.30
N PRO A 64 1.78 7.64 -12.12
CA PRO A 64 1.94 7.96 -13.54
C PRO A 64 2.61 9.32 -13.67
N GLY A 65 3.61 9.45 -14.50
CA GLY A 65 4.36 10.70 -14.61
C GLY A 65 5.62 10.76 -13.76
N GLY A 66 5.79 9.84 -12.81
CA GLY A 66 7.05 9.66 -12.09
C GLY A 66 7.11 10.23 -10.68
N ASP A 67 6.08 10.92 -10.20
CA ASP A 67 6.05 11.42 -8.83
C ASP A 67 6.13 10.25 -7.84
N GLU A 68 6.91 10.44 -6.76
CA GLU A 68 7.20 9.41 -5.78
C GLU A 68 6.62 9.78 -4.42
N TYR A 69 6.09 8.77 -3.74
CA TYR A 69 5.50 8.90 -2.40
C TYR A 69 6.07 7.82 -1.50
N ALA A 70 6.49 8.20 -0.29
CA ALA A 70 6.92 7.24 0.72
C ALA A 70 5.67 6.64 1.37
N VAL A 71 5.45 5.35 1.19
CA VAL A 71 4.26 4.68 1.70
C VAL A 71 4.62 3.57 2.65
N LEU A 72 3.78 3.35 3.66
CA LEU A 72 3.89 2.23 4.58
C LEU A 72 2.97 1.11 4.11
N VAL A 73 3.51 -0.10 4.02
CA VAL A 73 2.68 -1.28 3.82
C VAL A 73 2.00 -1.61 5.14
N ALA A 74 0.74 -1.20 5.27
CA ALA A 74 0.01 -1.27 6.53
C ALA A 74 -0.89 -2.49 6.65
N ASP A 75 -1.19 -3.14 5.53
CA ASP A 75 -2.08 -4.30 5.51
C ASP A 75 -1.76 -5.20 4.31
N CYS A 76 -2.37 -6.37 4.28
CA CYS A 76 -2.16 -7.31 3.19
C CYS A 76 -3.41 -8.15 2.94
N GLY A 77 -3.53 -8.62 1.70
CA GLY A 77 -4.55 -9.58 1.31
C GLY A 77 -3.99 -10.98 1.00
N GLY A 78 -2.84 -11.34 1.54
CA GLY A 78 -2.05 -12.51 1.16
C GLY A 78 -2.80 -13.84 1.03
N PRO A 79 -2.15 -14.89 0.55
CA PRO A 79 -2.77 -16.20 0.35
C PRO A 79 -3.46 -16.70 1.63
N GLY A 80 -4.69 -17.19 1.48
CA GLY A 80 -5.48 -17.64 2.62
C GLY A 80 -6.25 -16.54 3.34
N GLN A 81 -6.14 -15.30 2.89
CA GLN A 81 -6.88 -14.17 3.45
C GLN A 81 -8.23 -13.95 2.75
N GLY A 82 -8.72 -14.95 2.02
CA GLY A 82 -10.02 -14.93 1.38
C GLY A 82 -10.02 -14.29 0.00
N GLN A 83 -11.17 -13.81 -0.42
CA GLN A 83 -11.39 -13.34 -1.80
C GLN A 83 -10.52 -12.14 -2.19
N GLY A 84 -10.10 -11.32 -1.22
CA GLY A 84 -9.32 -10.13 -1.51
C GLY A 84 -7.99 -10.42 -2.19
N ALA A 85 -7.27 -11.47 -1.72
CA ALA A 85 -5.99 -11.86 -2.29
C ALA A 85 -6.13 -12.34 -3.73
N ASP A 86 -7.11 -13.20 -3.99
CA ASP A 86 -7.34 -13.73 -5.32
C ASP A 86 -7.77 -12.62 -6.28
N TRP A 87 -8.61 -11.71 -5.83
CA TRP A 87 -9.05 -10.58 -6.64
C TRP A 87 -7.90 -9.69 -7.06
N MET A 88 -6.98 -9.36 -6.13
CA MET A 88 -5.80 -8.56 -6.44
C MET A 88 -4.94 -9.25 -7.51
N THR A 89 -4.66 -10.53 -7.33
CA THR A 89 -3.83 -11.28 -8.27
C THR A 89 -4.49 -11.37 -9.65
N THR A 90 -5.78 -11.72 -9.69
CA THR A 90 -6.53 -11.89 -10.93
C THR A 90 -6.60 -10.59 -11.73
N ASN A 91 -6.71 -9.45 -11.05
CA ASN A 91 -6.87 -8.14 -11.69
C ASN A 91 -5.57 -7.36 -11.82
N ASN A 92 -4.44 -7.99 -11.50
CA ASN A 92 -3.12 -7.32 -11.51
C ASN A 92 -3.11 -6.05 -10.67
N ILE A 93 -3.75 -6.09 -9.50
CA ILE A 93 -3.72 -5.01 -8.52
C ILE A 93 -2.47 -5.18 -7.67
N VAL A 94 -1.58 -4.22 -7.72
CA VAL A 94 -0.31 -4.28 -6.98
C VAL A 94 -0.39 -3.60 -5.63
N ALA A 95 -1.34 -2.71 -5.43
CA ALA A 95 -1.60 -2.07 -4.15
C ALA A 95 -3.01 -1.51 -4.11
N GLU A 96 -3.62 -1.59 -2.93
CA GLU A 96 -4.82 -0.83 -2.60
C GLU A 96 -4.37 0.38 -1.77
N LEU A 97 -4.81 1.57 -2.17
CA LEU A 97 -4.36 2.83 -1.58
C LEU A 97 -5.35 3.33 -0.53
N ASP A 98 -4.86 4.00 0.51
CA ASP A 98 -5.76 4.69 1.42
C ASP A 98 -6.58 5.76 0.67
N ALA A 99 -7.71 6.16 1.25
CA ALA A 99 -8.67 7.03 0.57
C ALA A 99 -8.07 8.37 0.15
N GLY A 100 -7.25 8.97 1.00
CA GLY A 100 -6.63 10.26 0.70
C GLY A 100 -5.65 10.18 -0.45
N LEU A 101 -4.79 9.16 -0.43
CA LEU A 101 -3.82 8.93 -1.51
C LEU A 101 -4.52 8.60 -2.83
N TRP A 102 -5.55 7.75 -2.77
CA TRP A 102 -6.36 7.40 -3.94
C TRP A 102 -7.01 8.63 -4.56
N GLN A 103 -7.67 9.48 -3.75
CA GLN A 103 -8.32 10.67 -4.23
C GLN A 103 -7.33 11.65 -4.87
N ARG A 104 -6.18 11.83 -4.24
CA ARG A 104 -5.13 12.72 -4.76
C ARG A 104 -4.62 12.24 -6.12
N LEU A 105 -4.26 10.97 -6.23
CA LEU A 105 -3.67 10.44 -7.45
C LEU A 105 -4.68 10.33 -8.58
N THR A 106 -5.93 9.96 -8.29
CA THR A 106 -6.97 9.89 -9.33
C THR A 106 -7.40 11.28 -9.81
N ALA A 107 -7.34 12.29 -8.94
CA ALA A 107 -7.61 13.66 -9.35
C ALA A 107 -6.54 14.18 -10.32
N GLU A 108 -5.27 13.81 -10.11
CA GLU A 108 -4.17 14.23 -10.96
C GLU A 108 -4.06 13.42 -12.25
N HIS A 109 -4.32 12.12 -12.20
CA HIS A 109 -4.00 11.18 -13.28
C HIS A 109 -5.20 10.46 -13.87
N GLY A 110 -6.38 10.59 -13.27
CA GLY A 110 -7.58 9.88 -13.74
C GLY A 110 -7.63 8.42 -13.32
N ARG A 111 -8.60 7.71 -13.85
CA ARG A 111 -8.85 6.27 -13.64
C ARG A 111 -8.91 5.58 -15.00
N PRO A 112 -8.45 4.33 -15.10
CA PRO A 112 -7.77 3.52 -14.07
C PRO A 112 -6.38 4.06 -13.74
N LEU A 113 -5.89 3.78 -12.52
CA LEU A 113 -4.61 4.31 -12.04
C LEU A 113 -3.55 3.22 -12.13
N ARG A 114 -2.54 3.43 -12.96
CA ARG A 114 -1.40 2.52 -13.10
C ARG A 114 -0.23 3.05 -12.29
N ILE A 115 0.33 2.20 -11.44
CA ILE A 115 1.40 2.58 -10.52
C ILE A 115 2.54 1.56 -10.55
N LYS A 116 3.65 1.95 -9.92
CA LYS A 116 4.71 1.02 -9.54
C LYS A 116 4.92 1.13 -8.04
N VAL A 117 5.25 0.02 -7.41
CA VAL A 117 5.68 -0.02 -6.02
C VAL A 117 7.10 -0.53 -5.99
N ARG A 118 8.01 0.26 -5.45
CA ARG A 118 9.41 -0.09 -5.33
C ARG A 118 9.73 -0.40 -3.88
N TYR A 119 10.19 -1.61 -3.63
CA TYR A 119 10.63 -2.06 -2.31
C TYR A 119 12.14 -1.96 -2.24
N ASP A 120 12.64 -1.40 -1.15
CA ASP A 120 14.07 -1.34 -0.88
C ASP A 120 14.49 -2.65 -0.21
N GLU A 121 15.34 -3.41 -0.88
CA GLU A 121 15.81 -4.72 -0.40
C GLU A 121 17.30 -4.74 -0.09
#